data_cb07befd0e67d3d8b2a00185f306ea34
#
_entry.id   cb07befd0e67d3d8b2a00185f306ea34
#
_cell.length_a   1.000
_cell.length_b   1.000
_cell.length_c   1.000
_cell.angle_alpha   90.00
_cell.angle_beta   90.00
_cell.angle_gamma   90.00
#
_symmetry.space_group_name_H-M   'P 1'
#
loop_
_entity.id
_entity.type
_entity.pdbx_description
1 polymer ?
#
loop_
_entity_poly.entity_id
_entity_poly.type
_entity_poly.pdbx_seq_one_letter_code
_entity_poly.pdbx_strand_id
1 'polypeptide(L)'
;MRRMMMALALVAVLVPLVAAAALAVTGKQVQCKSVPCYGAKGDDKILERRGDGKQDVIIPKGGDDLILANKYTDDHDAVRRGGGDDKINVADGDKLDVANGGKGYDICIVDAKREAGTSCASVRVKRP
;
A
#
# COMPACT_ATOMS: atom_id res chain seq x y z
N MET A 1 -28.67 -9.85 -69.82
CA MET A 1 -28.37 -10.52 -68.54
C MET A 1 -27.43 -9.66 -67.74
N ARG A 2 -27.97 -8.92 -66.79
CA ARG A 2 -27.14 -8.11 -65.87
C ARG A 2 -26.93 -8.88 -64.57
N ARG A 3 -25.69 -9.26 -64.32
CA ARG A 3 -25.29 -9.84 -63.05
C ARG A 3 -25.15 -8.72 -61.99
N MET A 4 -26.08 -8.72 -61.05
CA MET A 4 -26.02 -7.85 -59.89
C MET A 4 -25.00 -8.45 -58.91
N MET A 5 -23.84 -7.80 -58.78
CA MET A 5 -22.91 -8.09 -57.68
C MET A 5 -23.43 -7.40 -56.43
N MET A 6 -23.89 -8.21 -55.47
CA MET A 6 -24.14 -7.73 -54.11
C MET A 6 -22.79 -7.60 -53.41
N ALA A 7 -22.39 -6.37 -53.15
CA ALA A 7 -21.29 -6.07 -52.25
C ALA A 7 -21.77 -6.26 -50.81
N LEU A 8 -21.26 -7.29 -50.15
CA LEU A 8 -21.45 -7.46 -48.72
C LEU A 8 -20.55 -6.44 -47.99
N ALA A 9 -21.17 -5.38 -47.46
CA ALA A 9 -20.46 -4.47 -46.57
C ALA A 9 -20.30 -5.14 -45.22
N LEU A 10 -19.06 -5.54 -44.91
CA LEU A 10 -18.67 -5.99 -43.59
C LEU A 10 -18.63 -4.77 -42.67
N VAL A 11 -19.68 -4.58 -41.88
CA VAL A 11 -19.65 -3.60 -40.80
C VAL A 11 -18.81 -4.21 -39.66
N ALA A 12 -17.55 -3.82 -39.62
CA ALA A 12 -16.71 -4.10 -38.46
C ALA A 12 -17.19 -3.26 -37.28
N VAL A 13 -17.96 -3.87 -36.40
CA VAL A 13 -18.29 -3.24 -35.11
C VAL A 13 -17.01 -3.21 -34.28
N LEU A 14 -16.34 -2.07 -34.28
CA LEU A 14 -15.29 -1.76 -33.32
C LEU A 14 -15.96 -1.65 -31.93
N VAL A 15 -15.93 -2.76 -31.20
CA VAL A 15 -16.21 -2.73 -29.77
C VAL A 15 -15.04 -1.99 -29.12
N PRO A 16 -15.24 -0.82 -28.50
CA PRO A 16 -14.18 -0.21 -27.74
C PRO A 16 -13.88 -1.16 -26.59
N LEU A 17 -12.68 -1.76 -26.62
CA LEU A 17 -12.12 -2.43 -25.48
C LEU A 17 -11.92 -1.33 -24.43
N VAL A 18 -12.90 -1.15 -23.57
CA VAL A 18 -12.70 -0.41 -22.32
C VAL A 18 -11.73 -1.28 -21.53
N ALA A 19 -10.46 -1.05 -21.75
CA ALA A 19 -9.45 -1.51 -20.82
C ALA A 19 -9.85 -0.90 -19.48
N ALA A 20 -10.42 -1.71 -18.61
CA ALA A 20 -10.45 -1.38 -17.21
C ALA A 20 -8.99 -1.10 -16.87
N ALA A 21 -8.66 0.18 -16.74
CA ALA A 21 -7.42 0.57 -16.12
C ALA A 21 -7.51 -0.02 -14.71
N ALA A 22 -6.99 -1.22 -14.56
CA ALA A 22 -6.53 -1.65 -13.26
C ALA A 22 -5.68 -0.48 -12.82
N LEU A 23 -6.09 0.18 -11.74
CA LEU A 23 -5.24 1.10 -11.02
C LEU A 23 -4.02 0.26 -10.66
N ALA A 24 -3.10 0.17 -11.59
CA ALA A 24 -1.78 -0.31 -11.31
C ALA A 24 -1.29 0.68 -10.27
N VAL A 25 -1.28 0.26 -9.02
CA VAL A 25 -0.43 0.88 -8.03
C VAL A 25 0.92 0.93 -8.70
N THR A 26 1.27 2.08 -9.27
CA THR A 26 2.53 2.30 -9.98
C THR A 26 3.67 2.34 -8.97
N GLY A 27 3.39 1.81 -7.79
CA GLY A 27 4.24 1.75 -6.66
C GLY A 27 5.28 0.66 -6.76
N LYS A 28 6.47 1.02 -6.36
CA LYS A 28 7.57 0.08 -6.23
C LYS A 28 7.34 -0.80 -4.99
N GLN A 29 7.52 -2.10 -5.14
CA GLN A 29 7.62 -2.96 -3.97
C GLN A 29 9.00 -2.80 -3.34
N VAL A 30 9.04 -2.38 -2.09
CA VAL A 30 10.25 -2.21 -1.29
C VAL A 30 10.26 -3.26 -0.19
N GLN A 31 11.21 -4.18 -0.27
CA GLN A 31 11.50 -5.09 0.84
C GLN A 31 12.59 -4.46 1.70
N CYS A 32 12.28 -4.16 2.95
CA CYS A 32 13.25 -3.62 3.89
C CYS A 32 14.43 -4.58 4.08
N LYS A 33 15.65 -4.07 3.99
CA LYS A 33 16.89 -4.83 4.18
C LYS A 33 17.80 -4.19 5.21
N SER A 34 17.59 -2.93 5.50
CA SER A 34 18.37 -2.11 6.43
C SER A 34 17.46 -1.22 7.25
N VAL A 35 17.96 -0.72 8.35
CA VAL A 35 17.30 0.25 9.22
C VAL A 35 18.06 1.56 9.16
N PRO A 36 17.41 2.68 8.85
CA PRO A 36 16.01 2.83 8.42
C PRO A 36 15.77 2.34 6.98
N CYS A 37 14.53 1.88 6.75
CA CYS A 37 14.01 1.48 5.45
C CYS A 37 13.29 2.67 4.80
N TYR A 38 13.65 3.03 3.61
CA TYR A 38 13.08 4.18 2.92
C TYR A 38 12.20 3.75 1.74
N GLY A 39 11.01 4.32 1.65
CA GLY A 39 10.22 4.35 0.44
C GLY A 39 10.78 5.31 -0.61
N ALA A 40 10.11 5.40 -1.76
CA ALA A 40 10.38 6.38 -2.81
C ALA A 40 9.50 7.63 -2.65
N LYS A 41 9.31 8.39 -3.72
CA LYS A 41 8.41 9.55 -3.70
C LYS A 41 7.01 9.26 -4.22
N GLY A 42 6.79 8.09 -4.78
CA GLY A 42 5.50 7.66 -5.32
C GLY A 42 4.89 6.58 -4.45
N ASP A 43 3.71 6.11 -4.83
CA ASP A 43 2.96 5.10 -4.11
C ASP A 43 3.75 3.78 -4.03
N ASP A 44 4.15 3.38 -2.86
CA ASP A 44 4.98 2.21 -2.62
C ASP A 44 4.23 1.11 -1.83
N LYS A 45 4.62 -0.13 -2.06
CA LYS A 45 4.30 -1.23 -1.17
C LYS A 45 5.55 -1.59 -0.38
N ILE A 46 5.58 -1.24 0.90
CA ILE A 46 6.73 -1.42 1.77
C ILE A 46 6.48 -2.61 2.70
N LEU A 47 7.41 -3.55 2.69
CA LEU A 47 7.38 -4.73 3.54
C LEU A 47 8.50 -4.65 4.56
N GLU A 48 8.20 -4.98 5.81
CA GLU A 48 9.18 -5.09 6.89
C GLU A 48 10.33 -6.02 6.53
N ARG A 49 11.45 -5.87 7.22
CA ARG A 49 12.58 -6.78 7.11
C ARG A 49 12.19 -8.16 7.65
N ARG A 50 12.84 -9.20 7.17
CA ARG A 50 12.63 -10.55 7.70
C ARG A 50 13.00 -10.58 9.17
N GLY A 51 12.10 -11.14 9.98
CA GLY A 51 12.17 -11.12 11.42
C GLY A 51 13.51 -11.63 11.96
N ASP A 52 14.18 -10.75 12.61
CA ASP A 52 15.37 -11.03 13.42
C ASP A 52 15.18 -10.55 14.86
N GLY A 53 13.92 -10.25 15.25
CA GLY A 53 13.55 -9.72 16.55
C GLY A 53 14.06 -8.30 16.81
N LYS A 54 14.39 -7.56 15.75
CA LYS A 54 14.90 -6.20 15.83
C LYS A 54 13.94 -5.21 15.25
N GLN A 55 13.92 -4.03 15.83
CA GLN A 55 13.13 -2.91 15.36
C GLN A 55 13.42 -2.57 13.91
N ASP A 56 12.36 -2.47 13.11
CA ASP A 56 12.41 -1.82 11.82
C ASP A 56 11.94 -0.36 11.94
N VAL A 57 12.64 0.53 11.30
CA VAL A 57 12.22 1.92 11.14
C VAL A 57 11.91 2.15 9.68
N ILE A 58 10.65 2.37 9.37
CA ILE A 58 10.16 2.55 8.01
C ILE A 58 9.80 4.03 7.80
N ILE A 59 10.38 4.63 6.77
CA ILE A 59 10.14 6.01 6.38
C ILE A 59 9.59 6.00 4.95
N PRO A 60 8.26 6.07 4.77
CA PRO A 60 7.64 5.91 3.46
C PRO A 60 7.95 7.05 2.49
N LYS A 61 8.16 8.25 2.96
CA LYS A 61 8.42 9.52 2.25
C LYS A 61 7.14 10.14 1.68
N GLY A 62 6.78 9.90 0.44
CA GLY A 62 5.62 10.54 -0.17
C GLY A 62 4.98 9.68 -1.25
N GLY A 63 3.71 9.90 -1.48
CA GLY A 63 2.81 9.04 -2.23
C GLY A 63 1.84 8.34 -1.29
N ASP A 64 0.87 7.64 -1.84
CA ASP A 64 -0.11 6.87 -1.07
C ASP A 64 0.43 5.46 -0.86
N ASP A 65 1.04 5.22 0.30
CA ASP A 65 1.82 4.02 0.55
C ASP A 65 1.01 2.91 1.26
N LEU A 66 1.33 1.66 0.94
CA LEU A 66 0.89 0.49 1.68
C LEU A 66 2.05 -0.09 2.47
N ILE A 67 2.05 0.11 3.77
CA ILE A 67 3.09 -0.37 4.67
C ILE A 67 2.59 -1.61 5.43
N LEU A 68 3.31 -2.72 5.29
CA LEU A 68 3.03 -4.00 5.94
C LEU A 68 4.19 -4.39 6.85
N ALA A 69 4.08 -4.02 8.12
CA ALA A 69 4.98 -4.37 9.20
C ALA A 69 4.18 -5.18 10.24
N ASN A 70 3.65 -6.33 9.81
CA ASN A 70 2.70 -7.11 10.60
C ASN A 70 2.91 -8.61 10.48
N LYS A 71 4.08 -9.04 10.08
CA LYS A 71 4.36 -10.44 9.82
C LYS A 71 5.15 -11.10 10.95
N TYR A 72 6.02 -10.35 11.60
CA TYR A 72 6.87 -10.85 12.66
C TYR A 72 6.47 -10.20 13.97
N THR A 73 6.40 -11.01 15.01
CA THR A 73 6.14 -10.61 16.39
C THR A 73 7.44 -10.45 17.16
N ASP A 74 7.37 -9.84 18.32
CA ASP A 74 8.51 -9.62 19.24
C ASP A 74 9.55 -8.61 18.73
N ASP A 75 9.17 -7.76 17.80
CA ASP A 75 9.96 -6.60 17.39
C ASP A 75 9.18 -5.30 17.65
N HIS A 76 9.84 -4.19 17.51
CA HIS A 76 9.23 -2.88 17.73
C HIS A 76 9.30 -2.09 16.43
N ASP A 77 8.32 -2.26 15.57
CA ASP A 77 8.31 -1.55 14.32
C ASP A 77 7.88 -0.10 14.48
N ALA A 78 8.54 0.78 13.80
CA ALA A 78 8.21 2.18 13.79
C ALA A 78 8.05 2.70 12.36
N VAL A 79 6.80 2.95 11.98
CA VAL A 79 6.49 3.68 10.75
C VAL A 79 6.46 5.18 11.08
N ARG A 80 7.28 5.94 10.39
CA ARG A 80 7.46 7.36 10.66
C ARG A 80 7.17 8.21 9.44
N ARG A 81 6.21 9.10 9.59
CA ARG A 81 5.88 10.26 8.76
C ARG A 81 6.11 10.11 7.26
N GLY A 82 5.05 9.79 6.56
CA GLY A 82 4.95 9.94 5.12
C GLY A 82 4.27 11.25 4.72
N GLY A 83 3.92 11.35 3.47
CA GLY A 83 3.02 12.34 2.92
C GLY A 83 2.19 11.65 1.86
N GLY A 84 0.90 11.92 1.82
CA GLY A 84 -0.09 11.19 1.07
C GLY A 84 -1.03 10.43 2.00
N ASP A 85 -1.93 9.65 1.45
CA ASP A 85 -2.92 8.88 2.19
C ASP A 85 -2.45 7.44 2.37
N ASP A 86 -1.80 7.18 3.51
CA ASP A 86 -1.11 5.93 3.77
C ASP A 86 -2.01 4.88 4.44
N LYS A 87 -1.78 3.62 4.09
CA LYS A 87 -2.33 2.49 4.83
C LYS A 87 -1.22 1.72 5.54
N ILE A 88 -1.22 1.80 6.85
CA ILE A 88 -0.19 1.26 7.73
C ILE A 88 -0.77 0.09 8.53
N ASN A 89 -0.14 -1.08 8.44
CA ASN A 89 -0.50 -2.23 9.22
C ASN A 89 0.71 -2.71 10.04
N VAL A 90 0.64 -2.53 11.34
CA VAL A 90 1.63 -3.00 12.32
C VAL A 90 1.05 -4.05 13.27
N ALA A 91 -0.15 -4.56 12.99
CA ALA A 91 -0.85 -5.50 13.86
C ALA A 91 -0.31 -6.92 13.70
N ASP A 92 0.71 -7.28 14.41
CA ASP A 92 1.42 -8.55 14.38
C ASP A 92 1.16 -9.47 15.60
N GLY A 93 0.50 -8.94 16.63
CA GLY A 93 0.11 -9.65 17.83
C GLY A 93 0.80 -9.14 19.10
N ASP A 94 1.83 -8.32 18.97
CA ASP A 94 2.39 -7.61 20.12
C ASP A 94 1.73 -6.22 20.30
N LYS A 95 2.25 -5.37 21.10
CA LYS A 95 1.68 -4.03 21.37
C LYS A 95 2.78 -2.99 21.52
N LEU A 96 3.83 -3.15 20.76
CA LEU A 96 5.08 -2.42 20.94
C LEU A 96 5.36 -1.47 19.79
N ASP A 97 4.56 -1.55 18.72
CA ASP A 97 4.78 -0.82 17.48
C ASP A 97 4.35 0.63 17.52
N VAL A 98 4.78 1.38 16.53
CA VAL A 98 4.37 2.76 16.33
C VAL A 98 3.98 2.99 14.87
N ALA A 99 2.72 3.33 14.64
CA ALA A 99 2.20 3.74 13.34
C ALA A 99 1.97 5.25 13.31
N ASN A 100 2.75 6.00 12.54
CA ASN A 100 2.60 7.43 12.36
C ASN A 100 2.61 7.75 10.86
N GLY A 101 1.44 8.03 10.28
CA GLY A 101 1.27 8.29 8.86
C GLY A 101 1.86 9.62 8.41
N GLY A 102 1.74 10.66 9.20
CA GLY A 102 2.26 11.98 8.87
C GLY A 102 1.21 12.93 8.30
N LYS A 103 1.39 13.39 7.07
CA LYS A 103 0.47 14.30 6.39
C LYS A 103 -0.44 13.50 5.45
N GLY A 104 -1.74 13.73 5.53
CA GLY A 104 -2.73 13.09 4.68
C GLY A 104 -3.81 12.39 5.51
N TYR A 105 -4.60 11.57 4.84
CA TYR A 105 -5.63 10.75 5.47
C TYR A 105 -5.11 9.33 5.66
N ASP A 106 -4.50 9.06 6.82
CA ASP A 106 -3.85 7.80 7.09
C ASP A 106 -4.76 6.80 7.81
N ILE A 107 -4.69 5.54 7.40
CA ILE A 107 -5.39 4.42 8.03
C ILE A 107 -4.37 3.54 8.73
N CYS A 108 -4.45 3.48 10.07
CA CYS A 108 -3.56 2.66 10.88
C CYS A 108 -4.29 1.42 11.41
N ILE A 109 -3.73 0.26 11.16
CA ILE A 109 -4.18 -1.04 11.68
C ILE A 109 -3.17 -1.48 12.73
N VAL A 110 -3.63 -1.64 13.96
CA VAL A 110 -2.80 -1.82 15.15
C VAL A 110 -3.35 -2.91 16.07
N ASP A 111 -2.57 -3.46 16.95
CA ASP A 111 -3.03 -4.38 18.01
C ASP A 111 -3.58 -3.64 19.23
N ALA A 112 -3.05 -2.48 19.51
CA ALA A 112 -3.53 -1.61 20.59
C ALA A 112 -3.59 -0.14 20.12
N LYS A 113 -4.60 0.56 20.58
CA LYS A 113 -4.85 1.98 20.18
C LYS A 113 -3.67 2.90 20.45
N ARG A 114 -2.82 2.59 21.44
CA ARG A 114 -1.63 3.38 21.79
C ARG A 114 -0.52 3.34 20.74
N GLU A 115 -0.54 2.35 19.83
CA GLU A 115 0.43 2.20 18.75
C GLU A 115 0.15 3.17 17.60
N ALA A 116 -1.10 3.62 17.48
CA ALA A 116 -1.48 4.62 16.50
C ALA A 116 -1.11 6.03 16.94
N GLY A 117 -0.32 6.71 16.13
CA GLY A 117 0.01 8.12 16.31
C GLY A 117 -1.19 9.02 16.06
N THR A 118 -1.07 10.27 16.49
CA THR A 118 -2.13 11.30 16.34
C THR A 118 -2.41 11.66 14.89
N SER A 119 -1.52 11.34 13.97
CA SER A 119 -1.68 11.54 12.53
C SER A 119 -2.58 10.50 11.86
N CYS A 120 -2.86 9.37 12.53
CA CYS A 120 -3.79 8.38 11.97
C CYS A 120 -5.22 8.93 12.01
N ALA A 121 -5.76 9.25 10.83
CA ALA A 121 -7.13 9.74 10.69
C ALA A 121 -8.16 8.65 10.98
N SER A 122 -7.83 7.40 10.68
CA SER A 122 -8.62 6.22 11.01
C SER A 122 -7.76 5.17 11.70
N VAL A 123 -8.21 4.68 12.85
CA VAL A 123 -7.51 3.65 13.62
C VAL A 123 -8.39 2.40 13.69
N ARG A 124 -7.85 1.28 13.23
CA ARG A 124 -8.48 -0.03 13.31
C ARG A 124 -7.67 -0.91 14.25
N VAL A 125 -8.26 -1.29 15.37
CA VAL A 125 -7.64 -2.22 16.29
C VAL A 125 -7.99 -3.64 15.86
N LYS A 126 -6.96 -4.44 15.54
CA LYS A 126 -7.13 -5.86 15.24
C LYS A 126 -7.42 -6.59 16.53
N ARG A 127 -8.57 -7.22 16.62
CA ARG A 127 -8.89 -8.09 17.75
C ARG A 127 -8.15 -9.42 17.59
N PRO A 128 -7.64 -9.96 18.69
CA PRO A 128 -7.02 -11.27 18.67
C PRO A 128 -7.99 -12.38 18.26
#